data_562d9f8d58b66e388cf397cfa64d431f
#
_entry.id   562d9f8d58b66e388cf397cfa64d431f
#
_cell.length_a   1.000
_cell.length_b   1.000
_cell.length_c   1.000
_cell.angle_alpha   90.00
_cell.angle_beta   90.00
_cell.angle_gamma   90.00
#
_symmetry.space_group_name_H-M   'P 1'
#
loop_
_entity.id
_entity.type
_entity.pdbx_description
1 polymer ?
#
loop_
_entity_poly.entity_id
_entity_poly.type
_entity_poly.pdbx_seq_one_letter_code
_entity_poly.pdbx_strand_id
1 'polypeptide(L)'
;PAVRVGDGLIRLDINGVITYASPNAKSAFNRMGLAGELEGNNLGEVARKVSLVKREAHEEAIEVSLSGKSLRRVEIENLGGTIDLMSLPLLAAADRIGAIVLLQNVTELRRRERELVTKDATIREIHHRVKNNLQTVSALLRLQSRRIEDPAASAALNEAVRRIASIALVHETLSSSTEAS
;
A
#
# COMPACT_ATOMS: atom_id res chain seq x y z
N PRO A 1 -16.93 -1.55 7.64
CA PRO A 1 -16.93 -0.68 6.46
C PRO A 1 -18.35 -0.57 5.91
N ALA A 2 -18.80 0.66 5.63
CA ALA A 2 -20.13 0.88 5.07
C ALA A 2 -20.10 0.47 3.59
N VAL A 3 -21.10 -0.30 3.16
CA VAL A 3 -21.31 -0.65 1.74
C VAL A 3 -21.58 0.65 0.97
N ARG A 4 -20.83 0.89 -0.10
CA ARG A 4 -20.96 2.08 -0.95
C ARG A 4 -21.72 1.73 -2.23
N VAL A 5 -22.34 2.73 -2.87
CA VAL A 5 -23.10 2.57 -4.13
C VAL A 5 -22.27 1.97 -5.27
N GLY A 6 -20.92 2.03 -5.18
CA GLY A 6 -20.01 1.44 -6.16
C GLY A 6 -19.55 0.01 -5.86
N ASP A 7 -19.97 -0.57 -4.73
CA ASP A 7 -19.55 -1.91 -4.32
C ASP A 7 -20.26 -2.99 -5.13
N GLY A 8 -19.51 -4.05 -5.46
CA GLY A 8 -20.05 -5.24 -6.11
C GLY A 8 -20.55 -6.26 -5.10
N LEU A 9 -21.54 -7.04 -5.48
CA LEU A 9 -22.09 -8.14 -4.70
C LEU A 9 -22.09 -9.41 -5.54
N ILE A 10 -21.62 -10.51 -4.95
CA ILE A 10 -21.62 -11.84 -5.55
C ILE A 10 -22.27 -12.79 -4.56
N ARG A 11 -23.15 -13.66 -5.05
CA ARG A 11 -23.73 -14.75 -4.28
C ARG A 11 -23.12 -16.08 -4.73
N LEU A 12 -22.71 -16.87 -3.77
CA LEU A 12 -22.16 -18.22 -3.99
C LEU A 12 -23.11 -19.28 -3.46
N ASP A 13 -23.11 -20.43 -4.12
CA ASP A 13 -23.69 -21.65 -3.58
C ASP A 13 -22.76 -22.31 -2.53
N ILE A 14 -23.16 -23.49 -2.05
CA ILE A 14 -22.39 -24.25 -1.05
C ILE A 14 -21.02 -24.71 -1.58
N ASN A 15 -20.84 -24.83 -2.89
CA ASN A 15 -19.60 -25.27 -3.54
C ASN A 15 -18.68 -24.08 -3.95
N GLY A 16 -19.09 -22.84 -3.68
CA GLY A 16 -18.35 -21.66 -4.09
C GLY A 16 -18.59 -21.24 -5.55
N VAL A 17 -19.63 -21.80 -6.18
CA VAL A 17 -20.03 -21.44 -7.54
C VAL A 17 -20.87 -20.17 -7.50
N ILE A 18 -20.58 -19.24 -8.39
CA ILE A 18 -21.26 -17.94 -8.50
C ILE A 18 -22.67 -18.18 -9.05
N THR A 19 -23.70 -17.90 -8.25
CA THR A 19 -25.12 -17.98 -8.64
C THR A 19 -25.69 -16.63 -9.05
N TYR A 20 -25.03 -15.54 -8.65
CA TYR A 20 -25.41 -14.18 -9.01
C TYR A 20 -24.20 -13.25 -8.86
N ALA A 21 -24.03 -12.32 -9.77
CA ALA A 21 -23.07 -11.23 -9.67
C ALA A 21 -23.74 -9.91 -10.08
N SER A 22 -23.58 -8.88 -9.24
CA SER A 22 -24.11 -7.54 -9.55
C SER A 22 -23.36 -6.93 -10.75
N PRO A 23 -23.95 -5.94 -11.45
CA PRO A 23 -23.28 -5.25 -12.56
C PRO A 23 -21.92 -4.66 -12.19
N ASN A 24 -21.79 -4.13 -10.95
CA ASN A 24 -20.52 -3.59 -10.45
C ASN A 24 -19.47 -4.68 -10.27
N ALA A 25 -19.85 -5.86 -9.78
CA ALA A 25 -18.95 -7.01 -9.67
C ALA A 25 -18.46 -7.48 -11.05
N LYS A 26 -19.37 -7.64 -12.01
CA LYS A 26 -19.03 -8.00 -13.40
C LYS A 26 -18.07 -6.97 -14.01
N SER A 27 -18.39 -5.69 -13.88
CA SER A 27 -17.53 -4.59 -14.35
C SER A 27 -16.14 -4.60 -13.74
N ALA A 28 -16.02 -4.93 -12.46
CA ALA A 28 -14.73 -5.01 -11.77
C ALA A 28 -13.87 -6.16 -12.31
N PHE A 29 -14.44 -7.36 -12.43
CA PHE A 29 -13.72 -8.52 -12.98
C PHE A 29 -13.38 -8.35 -14.47
N ASN A 30 -14.25 -7.71 -15.27
CA ASN A 30 -13.94 -7.39 -16.67
C ASN A 30 -12.73 -6.46 -16.78
N ARG A 31 -12.63 -5.43 -15.92
CA ARG A 31 -11.43 -4.57 -15.85
C ARG A 31 -10.18 -5.33 -15.43
N MET A 32 -10.34 -6.35 -14.60
CA MET A 32 -9.25 -7.27 -14.22
C MET A 32 -8.88 -8.26 -15.34
N GLY A 33 -9.48 -8.13 -16.53
CA GLY A 33 -9.15 -8.96 -17.70
C GLY A 33 -9.89 -10.28 -17.76
N LEU A 34 -10.95 -10.48 -16.99
CA LEU A 34 -11.80 -11.65 -17.14
C LEU A 34 -12.61 -11.54 -18.44
N ALA A 35 -12.39 -12.49 -19.34
CA ALA A 35 -13.23 -12.67 -20.53
C ALA A 35 -14.31 -13.71 -20.23
N GLY A 36 -15.58 -13.31 -20.29
CA GLY A 36 -16.72 -14.18 -20.10
C GLY A 36 -17.60 -13.85 -18.89
N GLU A 37 -18.57 -14.70 -18.64
CA GLU A 37 -19.52 -14.53 -17.55
C GLU A 37 -18.94 -15.03 -16.23
N LEU A 38 -19.36 -14.36 -15.14
CA LEU A 38 -18.98 -14.76 -13.78
C LEU A 38 -19.82 -15.93 -13.29
N GLU A 39 -21.11 -15.88 -13.57
CA GLU A 39 -22.07 -16.89 -13.11
C GLU A 39 -21.74 -18.28 -13.66
N GLY A 40 -21.96 -19.30 -12.84
CA GLY A 40 -21.64 -20.70 -13.16
C GLY A 40 -20.18 -21.09 -12.96
N ASN A 41 -19.28 -20.14 -12.69
CA ASN A 41 -17.87 -20.43 -12.41
C ASN A 41 -17.59 -20.42 -10.89
N ASN A 42 -16.56 -21.15 -10.46
CA ASN A 42 -16.09 -21.10 -9.08
C ASN A 42 -15.32 -19.78 -8.85
N LEU A 43 -15.71 -19.03 -7.82
CA LEU A 43 -15.11 -17.69 -7.55
C LEU A 43 -13.63 -17.77 -7.24
N GLY A 44 -13.16 -18.79 -6.50
CA GLY A 44 -11.75 -18.99 -6.20
C GLY A 44 -10.90 -19.18 -7.46
N GLU A 45 -11.40 -20.01 -8.39
CA GLU A 45 -10.73 -20.22 -9.68
C GLU A 45 -10.70 -18.96 -10.55
N VAL A 46 -11.81 -18.20 -10.60
CA VAL A 46 -11.87 -16.94 -11.33
C VAL A 46 -10.88 -15.94 -10.76
N ALA A 47 -10.87 -15.79 -9.43
CA ALA A 47 -9.97 -14.88 -8.73
C ALA A 47 -8.49 -15.24 -8.96
N ARG A 48 -8.16 -16.53 -8.91
CA ARG A 48 -6.82 -17.03 -9.21
C ARG A 48 -6.38 -16.72 -10.66
N LYS A 49 -7.28 -16.90 -11.62
CA LYS A 49 -6.98 -16.59 -13.04
C LYS A 49 -6.62 -15.13 -13.26
N VAL A 50 -7.31 -14.19 -12.61
CA VAL A 50 -7.07 -12.74 -12.78
C VAL A 50 -5.97 -12.20 -11.88
N SER A 51 -5.51 -12.91 -10.87
CA SER A 51 -4.43 -12.50 -9.98
C SER A 51 -3.09 -12.44 -10.72
N LEU A 52 -2.30 -11.38 -10.45
CA LEU A 52 -0.93 -11.24 -10.94
C LEU A 52 0.05 -12.18 -10.23
N VAL A 53 -0.21 -12.46 -8.95
CA VAL A 53 0.69 -13.28 -8.12
C VAL A 53 0.41 -14.75 -8.36
N LYS A 54 1.35 -15.42 -9.04
CA LYS A 54 1.29 -16.84 -9.38
C LYS A 54 2.20 -17.67 -8.45
N ARG A 55 1.88 -17.69 -7.17
CA ARG A 55 2.55 -18.52 -6.17
C ARG A 55 1.53 -19.49 -5.58
N GLU A 56 1.86 -20.77 -5.48
CA GLU A 56 0.96 -21.82 -4.97
C GLU A 56 0.31 -21.47 -3.63
N ALA A 57 1.09 -21.03 -2.66
CA ALA A 57 0.58 -20.62 -1.35
C ALA A 57 -0.40 -19.43 -1.43
N HIS A 58 -0.20 -18.50 -2.38
CA HIS A 58 -1.11 -17.37 -2.58
C HIS A 58 -2.40 -17.79 -3.28
N GLU A 59 -2.30 -18.67 -4.27
CA GLU A 59 -3.45 -19.22 -4.99
C GLU A 59 -4.34 -20.05 -4.06
N GLU A 60 -3.75 -20.88 -3.20
CA GLU A 60 -4.46 -21.64 -2.18
C GLU A 60 -5.14 -20.71 -1.15
N ALA A 61 -4.47 -19.66 -0.71
CA ALA A 61 -5.03 -18.66 0.19
C ALA A 61 -6.26 -17.96 -0.42
N ILE A 62 -6.23 -17.64 -1.72
CA ILE A 62 -7.36 -17.08 -2.45
C ILE A 62 -8.53 -18.07 -2.47
N GLU A 63 -8.31 -19.31 -2.85
CA GLU A 63 -9.36 -20.33 -2.91
C GLU A 63 -10.01 -20.58 -1.55
N VAL A 64 -9.21 -20.73 -0.50
CA VAL A 64 -9.71 -20.89 0.88
C VAL A 64 -10.51 -19.68 1.32
N SER A 65 -10.03 -18.46 1.04
CA SER A 65 -10.69 -17.22 1.44
C SER A 65 -12.02 -17.01 0.72
N LEU A 66 -12.13 -17.42 -0.53
CA LEU A 66 -13.33 -17.25 -1.35
C LEU A 66 -14.23 -18.48 -1.41
N SER A 67 -13.90 -19.53 -0.67
CA SER A 67 -14.74 -20.73 -0.55
C SER A 67 -16.11 -20.51 0.09
N GLY A 68 -16.32 -19.36 0.73
CA GLY A 68 -17.54 -19.03 1.46
C GLY A 68 -17.74 -19.79 2.77
N LYS A 69 -16.73 -20.49 3.27
CA LYS A 69 -16.83 -21.31 4.51
C LYS A 69 -16.69 -20.48 5.79
N SER A 70 -16.02 -19.35 5.72
CA SER A 70 -15.77 -18.46 6.86
C SER A 70 -15.70 -16.99 6.42
N LEU A 71 -15.82 -16.08 7.40
CA LEU A 71 -15.57 -14.67 7.15
C LEU A 71 -14.09 -14.48 6.81
N ARG A 72 -13.80 -14.13 5.59
CA ARG A 72 -12.45 -13.91 5.07
C ARG A 72 -12.42 -12.69 4.16
N ARG A 73 -11.26 -12.06 4.12
CA ARG A 73 -10.97 -10.94 3.22
C ARG A 73 -9.73 -11.25 2.42
N VAL A 74 -9.77 -10.99 1.13
CA VAL A 74 -8.64 -11.16 0.22
C VAL A 74 -8.59 -10.01 -0.78
N GLU A 75 -7.41 -9.53 -1.03
CA GLU A 75 -7.15 -8.51 -2.05
C GLU A 75 -6.49 -9.17 -3.26
N ILE A 76 -6.99 -8.83 -4.43
CA ILE A 76 -6.48 -9.34 -5.71
C ILE A 76 -6.01 -8.17 -6.54
N GLU A 77 -4.76 -8.22 -6.95
CA GLU A 77 -4.12 -7.18 -7.75
C GLU A 77 -3.67 -7.73 -9.09
N ASN A 78 -3.86 -6.90 -10.16
CA ASN A 78 -3.25 -7.10 -11.46
C ASN A 78 -3.09 -5.77 -12.20
N LEU A 79 -2.73 -5.82 -13.50
CA LEU A 79 -2.55 -4.64 -14.34
C LEU A 79 -3.85 -3.83 -14.54
N GLY A 80 -5.02 -4.44 -14.40
CA GLY A 80 -6.33 -3.81 -14.51
C GLY A 80 -6.79 -3.10 -13.24
N GLY A 81 -6.11 -3.33 -12.11
CA GLY A 81 -6.41 -2.70 -10.83
C GLY A 81 -6.30 -3.61 -9.62
N THR A 82 -6.89 -3.15 -8.53
CA THR A 82 -6.92 -3.88 -7.25
C THR A 82 -8.36 -3.95 -6.76
N ILE A 83 -8.84 -5.16 -6.48
CA ILE A 83 -10.14 -5.43 -5.88
C ILE A 83 -9.98 -6.09 -4.51
N ASP A 84 -10.82 -5.69 -3.58
CA ASP A 84 -10.91 -6.24 -2.24
C ASP A 84 -12.21 -7.03 -2.14
N LEU A 85 -12.10 -8.30 -1.76
CA LEU A 85 -13.20 -9.26 -1.66
C LEU A 85 -13.37 -9.69 -0.22
N MET A 86 -14.57 -9.53 0.33
CA MET A 86 -14.94 -9.99 1.67
C MET A 86 -16.03 -11.04 1.57
N SER A 87 -15.70 -12.26 1.93
CA SER A 87 -16.62 -13.42 1.93
C SER A 87 -17.30 -13.56 3.29
N LEU A 88 -18.64 -13.68 3.25
CA LEU A 88 -19.50 -13.87 4.42
C LEU A 88 -20.34 -15.13 4.21
N PRO A 89 -20.23 -16.18 5.06
CA PRO A 89 -21.06 -17.37 4.95
C PRO A 89 -22.53 -17.05 5.21
N LEU A 90 -23.41 -17.63 4.42
CA LEU A 90 -24.85 -17.63 4.64
C LEU A 90 -25.27 -18.91 5.36
N LEU A 91 -25.94 -18.74 6.49
CA LEU A 91 -26.42 -19.84 7.31
C LEU A 91 -27.96 -19.86 7.33
N ALA A 92 -28.53 -21.06 7.24
CA ALA A 92 -29.94 -21.31 7.52
C ALA A 92 -30.00 -22.32 8.68
N ALA A 93 -30.54 -21.89 9.82
CA ALA A 93 -30.42 -22.60 11.08
C ALA A 93 -28.95 -22.79 11.48
N ALA A 94 -28.43 -24.01 11.43
CA ALA A 94 -27.01 -24.30 11.73
C ALA A 94 -26.18 -24.64 10.45
N ASP A 95 -26.86 -24.81 9.33
CA ASP A 95 -26.23 -25.26 8.08
C ASP A 95 -25.86 -24.12 7.16
N ARG A 96 -24.70 -24.23 6.56
CA ARG A 96 -24.25 -23.28 5.54
C ARG A 96 -24.98 -23.58 4.22
N ILE A 97 -25.68 -22.56 3.71
CA ILE A 97 -26.42 -22.64 2.44
C ILE A 97 -25.72 -21.92 1.27
N GLY A 98 -24.60 -21.27 1.53
CA GLY A 98 -23.85 -20.52 0.54
C GLY A 98 -23.00 -19.42 1.17
N ALA A 99 -22.72 -18.37 0.38
CA ALA A 99 -22.04 -17.19 0.87
C ALA A 99 -22.44 -15.94 0.07
N ILE A 100 -22.22 -14.77 0.67
CA ILE A 100 -22.20 -13.48 0.00
C ILE A 100 -20.77 -12.99 -0.01
N VAL A 101 -20.32 -12.47 -1.16
CA VAL A 101 -19.03 -11.80 -1.29
C VAL A 101 -19.28 -10.35 -1.67
N LEU A 102 -18.77 -9.45 -0.84
CA LEU A 102 -18.73 -8.02 -1.12
C LEU A 102 -17.42 -7.70 -1.83
N LEU A 103 -17.50 -6.92 -2.89
CA LEU A 103 -16.37 -6.51 -3.72
C LEU A 103 -16.23 -5.01 -3.71
N GLN A 104 -15.04 -4.51 -3.41
CA GLN A 104 -14.69 -3.10 -3.51
C GLN A 104 -13.53 -2.90 -4.49
N ASN A 105 -13.64 -1.92 -5.38
CA ASN A 105 -12.52 -1.49 -6.19
C ASN A 105 -11.68 -0.51 -5.37
N VAL A 106 -10.47 -0.91 -5.01
CA VAL A 106 -9.55 -0.13 -4.18
C VAL A 106 -8.33 0.38 -4.96
N THR A 107 -8.37 0.32 -6.29
CA THR A 107 -7.25 0.71 -7.18
C THR A 107 -6.74 2.11 -6.88
N GLU A 108 -7.61 3.12 -6.86
CA GLU A 108 -7.23 4.50 -6.59
C GLU A 108 -6.73 4.69 -5.15
N LEU A 109 -7.32 4.00 -4.19
CA LEU A 109 -6.87 4.04 -2.80
C LEU A 109 -5.44 3.50 -2.69
N ARG A 110 -5.18 2.32 -3.25
CA ARG A 110 -3.86 1.70 -3.23
C ARG A 110 -2.81 2.52 -3.99
N ARG A 111 -3.20 3.14 -5.10
CA ARG A 111 -2.32 4.04 -5.83
C ARG A 111 -1.89 5.22 -4.97
N ARG A 112 -2.84 5.89 -4.31
CA ARG A 112 -2.56 7.03 -3.42
C ARG A 112 -1.71 6.64 -2.22
N GLU A 113 -1.99 5.50 -1.60
CA GLU A 113 -1.17 4.99 -0.49
C GLU A 113 0.29 4.77 -0.93
N ARG A 114 0.52 4.15 -2.10
CA ARG A 114 1.88 3.97 -2.65
C ARG A 114 2.56 5.30 -2.97
N GLU A 115 1.84 6.26 -3.53
CA GLU A 115 2.37 7.60 -3.81
C GLU A 115 2.82 8.31 -2.52
N LEU A 116 2.03 8.21 -1.45
CA LEU A 116 2.39 8.78 -0.14
C LEU A 116 3.64 8.12 0.43
N VAL A 117 3.71 6.79 0.45
CA VAL A 117 4.90 6.06 0.92
C VAL A 117 6.15 6.45 0.13
N THR A 118 6.02 6.59 -1.20
CA THR A 118 7.14 7.00 -2.06
C THR A 118 7.59 8.43 -1.77
N LYS A 119 6.64 9.36 -1.55
CA LYS A 119 6.96 10.75 -1.18
C LYS A 119 7.69 10.82 0.16
N ASP A 120 7.24 10.07 1.15
CA ASP A 120 7.87 10.04 2.47
C ASP A 120 9.30 9.47 2.40
N ALA A 121 9.52 8.43 1.60
CA ALA A 121 10.85 7.89 1.36
C ALA A 121 11.77 8.92 0.68
N THR A 122 11.24 9.67 -0.30
CA THR A 122 12.00 10.71 -1.01
C THR A 122 12.35 11.87 -0.07
N ILE A 123 11.42 12.32 0.77
CA ILE A 123 11.66 13.39 1.75
C ILE A 123 12.77 12.97 2.73
N ARG A 124 12.74 11.74 3.25
CA ARG A 124 13.80 11.21 4.12
C ARG A 124 15.16 11.21 3.42
N GLU A 125 15.23 10.74 2.19
CA GLU A 125 16.46 10.74 1.41
C GLU A 125 17.02 12.17 1.22
N ILE A 126 16.15 13.16 0.95
CA ILE A 126 16.54 14.57 0.85
C ILE A 126 17.13 15.05 2.18
N HIS A 127 16.48 14.78 3.32
CA HIS A 127 16.99 15.17 4.63
C HIS A 127 18.35 14.54 4.94
N HIS A 128 18.54 13.27 4.62
CA HIS A 128 19.82 12.59 4.78
C HIS A 128 20.91 13.22 3.91
N ARG A 129 20.63 13.55 2.66
CA ARG A 129 21.60 14.22 1.77
C ARG A 129 21.92 15.64 2.22
N VAL A 130 20.93 16.40 2.65
CA VAL A 130 21.16 17.76 3.21
C VAL A 130 22.06 17.67 4.43
N LYS A 131 21.79 16.75 5.39
CA LYS A 131 22.65 16.54 6.56
C LYS A 131 24.08 16.22 6.14
N ASN A 132 24.29 15.28 5.23
CA ASN A 132 25.61 14.88 4.77
C ASN A 132 26.38 16.06 4.13
N ASN A 133 25.70 16.85 3.29
CA ASN A 133 26.26 18.05 2.68
C ASN A 133 26.67 19.08 3.73
N LEU A 134 25.80 19.36 4.72
CA LEU A 134 26.08 20.30 5.80
C LEU A 134 27.27 19.84 6.67
N GLN A 135 27.40 18.54 6.93
CA GLN A 135 28.55 17.98 7.63
C GLN A 135 29.85 18.18 6.84
N THR A 136 29.81 17.94 5.52
CA THR A 136 30.96 18.14 4.64
C THR A 136 31.39 19.61 4.62
N VAL A 137 30.42 20.53 4.46
CA VAL A 137 30.68 21.99 4.48
C VAL A 137 31.27 22.39 5.84
N SER A 138 30.71 21.92 6.96
CA SER A 138 31.22 22.18 8.30
C SER A 138 32.67 21.74 8.47
N ALA A 139 33.02 20.54 7.96
CA ALA A 139 34.38 20.02 8.00
C ALA A 139 35.35 20.90 7.20
N LEU A 140 34.95 21.29 5.98
CA LEU A 140 35.76 22.18 5.15
C LEU A 140 35.99 23.56 5.80
N LEU A 141 34.93 24.16 6.36
CA LEU A 141 35.04 25.46 7.06
C LEU A 141 35.96 25.35 8.29
N ARG A 142 35.90 24.26 9.06
CA ARG A 142 36.80 24.01 10.18
C ARG A 142 38.26 23.90 9.73
N LEU A 143 38.52 23.22 8.60
CA LEU A 143 39.86 23.16 8.04
C LEU A 143 40.38 24.53 7.60
N GLN A 144 39.51 25.34 7.01
CA GLN A 144 39.88 26.73 6.63
C GLN A 144 40.12 27.60 7.84
N SER A 145 39.31 27.56 8.90
CA SER A 145 39.46 28.35 10.10
C SER A 145 40.83 28.13 10.80
N ARG A 146 41.37 26.91 10.70
CA ARG A 146 42.70 26.58 11.25
C ARG A 146 43.87 27.18 10.47
N ARG A 147 43.66 27.62 9.22
CA ARG A 147 44.66 28.24 8.35
C ARG A 147 44.65 29.75 8.38
N ILE A 148 43.64 30.34 9.01
CA ILE A 148 43.46 31.80 9.09
C ILE A 148 44.21 32.30 10.33
N GLU A 149 45.16 33.20 10.11
CA GLU A 149 45.98 33.78 11.20
C GLU A 149 45.24 34.93 11.92
N ASP A 150 44.26 35.59 11.23
CA ASP A 150 43.43 36.63 11.84
C ASP A 150 42.41 36.04 12.82
N PRO A 151 42.48 36.39 14.12
CA PRO A 151 41.57 35.87 15.14
C PRO A 151 40.10 36.22 14.89
N ALA A 152 39.83 37.43 14.35
CA ALA A 152 38.45 37.88 14.08
C ALA A 152 37.82 37.08 12.94
N ALA A 153 38.55 36.85 11.85
CA ALA A 153 38.08 36.02 10.74
C ALA A 153 37.91 34.56 11.15
N SER A 154 38.82 33.99 11.95
CA SER A 154 38.72 32.64 12.48
C SER A 154 37.48 32.48 13.39
N ALA A 155 37.19 33.48 14.27
CA ALA A 155 36.01 33.48 15.12
C ALA A 155 34.70 33.52 14.31
N ALA A 156 34.63 34.37 13.27
CA ALA A 156 33.46 34.44 12.38
C ALA A 156 33.21 33.11 11.66
N LEU A 157 34.25 32.42 11.20
CA LEU A 157 34.12 31.11 10.54
C LEU A 157 33.64 30.03 11.50
N ASN A 158 34.14 30.02 12.73
CA ASN A 158 33.68 29.08 13.75
C ASN A 158 32.22 29.32 14.15
N GLU A 159 31.75 30.59 14.16
CA GLU A 159 30.34 30.90 14.35
C GLU A 159 29.47 30.33 13.20
N ALA A 160 29.90 30.50 11.95
CA ALA A 160 29.23 29.91 10.79
C ALA A 160 29.14 28.39 10.90
N VAL A 161 30.20 27.72 11.32
CA VAL A 161 30.20 26.26 11.56
C VAL A 161 29.16 25.84 12.61
N ARG A 162 29.06 26.59 13.73
CA ARG A 162 28.04 26.32 14.76
C ARG A 162 26.61 26.45 14.21
N ARG A 163 26.34 27.48 13.42
CA ARG A 163 25.03 27.68 12.78
C ARG A 163 24.68 26.57 11.82
N ILE A 164 25.62 26.12 10.98
CA ILE A 164 25.44 25.01 10.06
C ILE A 164 25.18 23.69 10.82
N ALA A 165 25.89 23.44 11.91
CA ALA A 165 25.68 22.27 12.75
C ALA A 165 24.27 22.24 13.38
N SER A 166 23.76 23.41 13.82
CA SER A 166 22.38 23.53 14.32
C SER A 166 21.33 23.23 13.24
N ILE A 167 21.53 23.68 12.00
CA ILE A 167 20.64 23.37 10.87
C ILE A 167 20.66 21.86 10.58
N ALA A 168 21.85 21.24 10.60
CA ALA A 168 21.96 19.79 10.37
C ALA A 168 21.21 18.97 11.43
N LEU A 169 21.22 19.41 12.69
CA LEU A 169 20.47 18.78 13.78
C LEU A 169 18.95 18.88 13.58
N VAL A 170 18.45 20.04 13.13
CA VAL A 170 17.02 20.21 12.82
C VAL A 170 16.60 19.25 11.71
N HIS A 171 17.39 19.10 10.66
CA HIS A 171 17.11 18.14 9.58
C HIS A 171 17.12 16.69 10.08
N GLU A 172 17.96 16.35 11.03
CA GLU A 172 17.98 15.02 11.65
C GLU A 172 16.70 14.74 12.47
N THR A 173 16.29 15.72 13.28
CA THR A 173 15.06 15.62 14.08
C THR A 173 13.81 15.50 13.21
N LEU A 174 13.73 16.24 12.12
CA LEU A 174 12.61 16.16 11.16
C LEU A 174 12.57 14.81 10.45
N SER A 175 13.71 14.21 10.13
CA SER A 175 13.80 12.89 9.52
C SER A 175 13.36 11.76 10.48
N SER A 176 13.66 11.86 11.77
CA SER A 176 13.29 10.86 12.78
C SER A 176 11.85 10.98 13.29
N SER A 177 11.26 12.18 13.28
CA SER A 177 9.85 12.38 13.69
C SER A 177 8.84 11.76 12.72
N THR A 178 9.25 11.49 11.48
CA THR A 178 8.43 10.80 10.47
C THR A 178 8.37 9.28 10.70
N GLU A 179 9.21 8.72 11.57
CA GLU A 179 9.21 7.29 11.93
C GLU A 179 8.22 6.95 13.07
N ALA A 180 7.70 7.96 13.77
CA ALA A 180 6.86 7.77 14.97
C ALA A 180 5.35 7.98 14.70
N SER A 181 4.91 8.15 13.44
CA SER A 181 3.51 8.29 13.02
C SER A 181 3.14 7.19 12.04
#